data_2fcbd01c6511a0e5dd065a332c8d30c5
#
_entry.id   2fcbd01c6511a0e5dd065a332c8d30c5
#
_cell.length_a   1.000
_cell.length_b   1.000
_cell.length_c   1.000
_cell.angle_alpha   90.00
_cell.angle_beta   90.00
_cell.angle_gamma   90.00
#
_symmetry.space_group_name_H-M   'P 1'
#
loop_
_entity.id
_entity.type
_entity.pdbx_description
1 polymer ?
#
loop_
_entity_poly.entity_id
_entity_poly.type
_entity_poly.pdbx_seq_one_letter_code
_entity_poly.pdbx_strand_id
1 'polypeptide(L)'
;MLRKKTNGVAFGSRAGSLLSTLGSQKVDRRAFLRASGLAVGGIAALSLSGGKVQAAAHSSASGKVEIVKSVCTHCSVGCTVEAEVQNGVWVGQEPGWDSPFNLGAHCAKGAAVREHAHGERRLKYPMKLVNGEWTRISWQDAINEIGDQMLKIRNESGPDSVYWLGSAKSNNEGAYLFRKFAAYWGTNNVDHQARICHSTTVAGVANTWGYGAMTNSYNDIHNSKAIFLIGGNPAEAHPVSLLHILKAKEQNNAPVIVCDPRFTRTAAHADEYVRMRPGSDVALIWGILWHIFEN
;
A
#
# COMPACT_ATOMS: atom_id res chain seq x y z
N MET A 1 -32.00 -9.41 -7.74
CA MET A 1 -31.63 -10.82 -7.47
C MET A 1 -30.75 -11.32 -8.63
N LEU A 2 -29.43 -11.21 -8.49
CA LEU A 2 -28.45 -11.61 -9.51
C LEU A 2 -27.79 -12.91 -9.07
N ARG A 3 -28.05 -13.99 -9.78
CA ARG A 3 -27.41 -15.29 -9.59
C ARG A 3 -26.05 -15.31 -10.32
N LYS A 4 -24.98 -15.56 -9.57
CA LYS A 4 -23.64 -15.83 -10.09
C LYS A 4 -23.61 -17.24 -10.73
N LYS A 5 -23.31 -17.34 -12.02
CA LYS A 5 -22.93 -18.61 -12.66
C LYS A 5 -21.46 -18.88 -12.37
N THR A 6 -21.18 -19.94 -11.64
CA THR A 6 -19.81 -20.49 -11.48
C THR A 6 -19.63 -21.60 -12.49
N ASN A 7 -18.75 -21.39 -13.48
CA ASN A 7 -18.28 -22.47 -14.34
C ASN A 7 -17.20 -23.21 -13.57
N GLY A 8 -17.51 -24.43 -13.15
CA GLY A 8 -16.57 -25.34 -12.52
C GLY A 8 -15.53 -25.85 -13.53
N VAL A 9 -14.27 -25.61 -13.25
CA VAL A 9 -13.16 -26.34 -13.88
C VAL A 9 -12.86 -27.56 -13.02
N ALA A 10 -13.07 -28.74 -13.57
CA ALA A 10 -12.79 -30.01 -12.91
C ALA A 10 -11.25 -30.19 -12.78
N PHE A 11 -10.74 -30.17 -11.56
CA PHE A 11 -9.38 -30.63 -11.26
C PHE A 11 -9.39 -32.16 -11.17
N GLY A 12 -8.63 -32.77 -12.06
CA GLY A 12 -8.55 -34.19 -12.22
C GLY A 12 -7.96 -34.94 -11.01
N SER A 13 -8.56 -36.06 -10.78
CA SER A 13 -8.44 -37.12 -9.81
C SER A 13 -7.02 -37.72 -9.60
N ARG A 14 -6.14 -37.04 -8.86
CA ARG A 14 -4.96 -37.71 -8.25
C ARG A 14 -4.81 -37.49 -6.74
N ALA A 15 -5.55 -36.57 -6.14
CA ALA A 15 -5.59 -36.39 -4.70
C ALA A 15 -6.65 -37.27 -3.99
N GLY A 16 -7.60 -37.84 -4.72
CA GLY A 16 -8.67 -38.64 -4.16
C GLY A 16 -8.27 -40.04 -3.71
N SER A 17 -7.19 -40.61 -4.27
CA SER A 17 -6.78 -42.00 -3.93
C SER A 17 -5.91 -42.07 -2.67
N LEU A 18 -5.29 -40.99 -2.26
CA LEU A 18 -4.47 -40.93 -1.04
C LEU A 18 -5.30 -40.66 0.24
N LEU A 19 -6.47 -40.02 0.09
CA LEU A 19 -7.38 -39.75 1.21
C LEU A 19 -8.32 -40.93 1.55
N SER A 20 -8.54 -41.86 0.63
CA SER A 20 -9.39 -43.03 0.88
C SER A 20 -8.67 -44.14 1.69
N THR A 21 -7.36 -44.10 1.82
CA THR A 21 -6.58 -45.09 2.60
C THR A 21 -6.40 -44.68 4.06
N LEU A 22 -6.81 -43.46 4.45
CA LEU A 22 -6.76 -42.95 5.84
C LEU A 22 -8.13 -42.96 6.54
N GLY A 23 -9.04 -43.78 6.04
CA GLY A 23 -10.37 -43.97 6.63
C GLY A 23 -10.32 -44.62 8.00
N SER A 24 -10.88 -43.93 8.98
CA SER A 24 -11.43 -44.46 10.25
C SER A 24 -10.51 -44.83 11.42
N GLN A 25 -9.33 -44.29 11.56
CA GLN A 25 -8.70 -44.33 12.89
C GLN A 25 -8.90 -42.99 13.63
N LYS A 26 -9.59 -43.06 14.78
CA LYS A 26 -9.62 -41.92 15.74
C LYS A 26 -8.19 -41.65 16.20
N VAL A 27 -7.53 -40.65 15.65
CA VAL A 27 -6.18 -40.26 16.06
C VAL A 27 -6.32 -39.49 17.38
N ASP A 28 -5.88 -40.12 18.46
CA ASP A 28 -5.76 -39.48 19.78
C ASP A 28 -4.74 -38.31 19.70
N ARG A 29 -5.04 -37.23 20.41
CA ARG A 29 -4.22 -36.01 20.48
C ARG A 29 -2.76 -36.31 20.83
N ARG A 30 -2.49 -37.34 21.67
CA ARG A 30 -1.15 -37.80 22.02
C ARG A 30 -0.46 -38.53 20.86
N ALA A 31 -1.18 -39.29 20.06
CA ALA A 31 -0.64 -39.96 18.88
C ALA A 31 -0.28 -38.94 17.79
N PHE A 32 -1.08 -37.88 17.61
CA PHE A 32 -0.79 -36.80 16.71
C PHE A 32 0.49 -36.03 17.11
N LEU A 33 0.64 -35.70 18.40
CA LEU A 33 1.83 -34.99 18.89
C LEU A 33 3.10 -35.84 18.85
N ARG A 34 3.01 -37.14 19.03
CA ARG A 34 4.14 -38.05 18.85
C ARG A 34 4.56 -38.21 17.38
N ALA A 35 3.58 -38.25 16.46
CA ALA A 35 3.85 -38.32 15.02
C ALA A 35 4.43 -37.02 14.47
N SER A 36 3.97 -35.86 14.97
CA SER A 36 4.55 -34.57 14.59
C SER A 36 5.97 -34.35 15.16
N GLY A 37 6.24 -34.84 16.37
CA GLY A 37 7.58 -34.83 16.95
C GLY A 37 8.59 -35.70 16.18
N LEU A 38 8.17 -36.86 15.69
CA LEU A 38 8.98 -37.72 14.82
C LEU A 38 9.20 -37.10 13.43
N ALA A 39 8.23 -36.38 12.88
CA ALA A 39 8.40 -35.68 11.61
C ALA A 39 9.45 -34.55 11.71
N VAL A 40 9.43 -33.77 12.82
CA VAL A 40 10.43 -32.72 13.06
C VAL A 40 11.81 -33.33 13.33
N GLY A 41 11.90 -34.42 14.08
CA GLY A 41 13.15 -35.15 14.30
C GLY A 41 13.70 -35.79 13.04
N GLY A 42 12.85 -36.31 12.15
CA GLY A 42 13.22 -36.87 10.85
C GLY A 42 13.79 -35.83 9.88
N ILE A 43 13.23 -34.58 9.88
CA ILE A 43 13.75 -33.47 9.06
C ILE A 43 15.11 -33.00 9.60
N ALA A 44 15.30 -32.96 10.92
CA ALA A 44 16.59 -32.62 11.53
C ALA A 44 17.67 -33.69 11.26
N ALA A 45 17.31 -34.98 11.19
CA ALA A 45 18.24 -36.05 10.87
C ALA A 45 18.63 -36.08 9.37
N LEU A 46 17.74 -35.67 8.47
CA LEU A 46 18.01 -35.50 7.04
C LEU A 46 18.91 -34.29 6.74
N SER A 47 18.93 -33.28 7.60
CA SER A 47 19.83 -32.11 7.47
C SER A 47 21.26 -32.39 7.91
N LEU A 48 21.52 -33.50 8.64
CA LEU A 48 22.85 -33.94 9.03
C LEU A 48 23.55 -34.88 8.02
N SER A 49 22.79 -35.44 7.07
CA SER A 49 23.37 -36.19 5.96
C SER A 49 23.61 -35.22 4.79
N GLY A 50 24.78 -34.62 4.75
CA GLY A 50 25.36 -33.66 3.79
C GLY A 50 24.88 -33.59 2.34
N GLY A 51 23.61 -33.74 2.05
CA GLY A 51 22.99 -33.42 0.80
C GLY A 51 22.74 -31.88 0.77
N LYS A 52 23.61 -31.15 0.08
CA LYS A 52 23.32 -29.76 -0.31
C LYS A 52 21.98 -29.75 -1.03
N VAL A 53 20.92 -29.26 -0.38
CA VAL A 53 19.75 -28.84 -1.12
C VAL A 53 20.22 -27.66 -1.97
N GLN A 54 20.54 -27.95 -3.21
CA GLN A 54 20.77 -26.92 -4.21
C GLN A 54 19.43 -26.23 -4.40
N ALA A 55 19.25 -25.10 -3.72
CA ALA A 55 18.28 -24.12 -4.17
C ALA A 55 18.56 -23.92 -5.66
N ALA A 56 17.54 -24.06 -6.50
CA ALA A 56 17.68 -23.90 -7.94
C ALA A 56 18.48 -22.63 -8.17
N ALA A 57 19.71 -22.81 -8.67
CA ALA A 57 20.58 -21.69 -9.00
C ALA A 57 19.84 -20.94 -10.10
N HIS A 58 19.24 -19.80 -9.75
CA HIS A 58 18.98 -18.81 -10.76
C HIS A 58 20.31 -18.56 -11.44
N SER A 59 20.34 -18.80 -12.77
CA SER A 59 21.50 -18.59 -13.62
C SER A 59 22.21 -17.32 -13.16
N SER A 60 23.47 -17.46 -12.73
CA SER A 60 24.31 -16.34 -12.32
C SER A 60 24.51 -15.44 -13.53
N ALA A 61 23.63 -14.46 -13.70
CA ALA A 61 23.90 -13.33 -14.54
C ALA A 61 25.15 -12.67 -13.94
N SER A 62 26.26 -12.67 -14.66
CA SER A 62 27.54 -12.12 -14.24
C SER A 62 27.44 -10.60 -14.19
N GLY A 63 26.91 -10.05 -13.10
CA GLY A 63 26.82 -8.61 -12.88
C GLY A 63 26.78 -8.33 -11.38
N LYS A 64 27.48 -7.28 -10.97
CA LYS A 64 27.44 -6.79 -9.59
C LYS A 64 26.03 -6.33 -9.27
N VAL A 65 25.48 -6.77 -8.16
CA VAL A 65 24.22 -6.23 -7.60
C VAL A 65 24.52 -4.89 -6.96
N GLU A 66 23.77 -3.89 -7.35
CA GLU A 66 23.78 -2.54 -6.77
C GLU A 66 22.55 -2.36 -5.89
N ILE A 67 22.73 -1.80 -4.69
CA ILE A 67 21.62 -1.47 -3.80
C ILE A 67 21.25 0.00 -4.01
N VAL A 68 20.01 0.22 -4.43
CA VAL A 68 19.46 1.56 -4.67
C VAL A 68 18.32 1.81 -3.68
N LYS A 69 18.47 2.85 -2.84
CA LYS A 69 17.39 3.25 -1.93
C LYS A 69 16.30 4.00 -2.68
N SER A 70 15.07 3.62 -2.43
CA SER A 70 13.87 4.25 -3.00
C SER A 70 12.75 4.30 -1.95
N VAL A 71 11.58 4.77 -2.34
CA VAL A 71 10.42 4.95 -1.46
C VAL A 71 9.22 4.20 -2.03
N CYS A 72 8.53 3.47 -1.18
CA CYS A 72 7.25 2.85 -1.50
C CYS A 72 6.18 3.92 -1.75
N THR A 73 5.49 3.85 -2.89
CA THR A 73 4.49 4.84 -3.32
C THR A 73 3.06 4.50 -2.94
N HIS A 74 2.81 3.40 -2.24
CA HIS A 74 1.44 2.94 -1.96
C HIS A 74 0.68 3.76 -0.94
N CYS A 75 1.35 4.29 0.08
CA CYS A 75 0.70 5.10 1.10
C CYS A 75 1.65 6.16 1.67
N SER A 76 1.10 7.06 2.51
CA SER A 76 1.83 8.20 3.07
C SER A 76 2.90 7.84 4.11
N VAL A 77 3.03 6.59 4.55
CA VAL A 77 4.13 6.19 5.45
C VAL A 77 5.49 6.44 4.82
N GLY A 78 5.59 6.27 3.48
CA GLY A 78 6.85 6.52 2.78
C GLY A 78 7.95 5.53 3.16
N CYS A 79 7.59 4.25 3.30
CA CYS A 79 8.56 3.20 3.65
C CYS A 79 9.74 3.18 2.70
N THR A 80 10.95 3.18 3.23
CA THR A 80 12.17 3.02 2.45
C THR A 80 12.27 1.60 1.91
N VAL A 81 12.60 1.49 0.64
CA VAL A 81 12.85 0.24 -0.08
C VAL A 81 14.31 0.24 -0.52
N GLU A 82 15.02 -0.83 -0.25
CA GLU A 82 16.34 -1.11 -0.79
C GLU A 82 16.19 -2.04 -1.99
N ALA A 83 16.27 -1.47 -3.18
CA ALA A 83 16.12 -2.19 -4.43
C ALA A 83 17.47 -2.84 -4.81
N GLU A 84 17.47 -4.13 -5.06
CA GLU A 84 18.61 -4.87 -5.61
C GLU A 84 18.55 -4.77 -7.14
N VAL A 85 19.48 -4.04 -7.72
CA VAL A 85 19.53 -3.80 -9.16
C VAL A 85 20.72 -4.54 -9.76
N GLN A 86 20.46 -5.34 -10.80
CA GLN A 86 21.48 -6.05 -11.55
C GLN A 86 21.30 -5.78 -13.05
N ASN A 87 22.31 -5.27 -13.70
CA ASN A 87 22.26 -4.92 -15.13
C ASN A 87 21.08 -4.00 -15.49
N GLY A 88 20.76 -3.04 -14.61
CA GLY A 88 19.63 -2.11 -14.81
C GLY A 88 18.24 -2.70 -14.53
N VAL A 89 18.16 -3.94 -14.06
CA VAL A 89 16.90 -4.60 -13.72
C VAL A 89 16.76 -4.72 -12.20
N TRP A 90 15.63 -4.35 -11.67
CA TRP A 90 15.28 -4.54 -10.26
C TRP A 90 14.96 -6.02 -10.00
N VAL A 91 15.91 -6.76 -9.44
CA VAL A 91 15.84 -8.23 -9.27
C VAL A 91 15.33 -8.67 -7.91
N GLY A 92 15.58 -7.88 -6.87
CA GLY A 92 15.15 -8.17 -5.50
C GLY A 92 14.92 -6.90 -4.70
N GLN A 93 14.34 -7.02 -3.51
CA GLN A 93 14.19 -5.88 -2.60
C GLN A 93 14.15 -6.30 -1.14
N GLU A 94 14.64 -5.39 -0.31
CA GLU A 94 14.54 -5.45 1.13
C GLU A 94 13.92 -4.16 1.69
N PRO A 95 13.36 -4.17 2.91
CA PRO A 95 13.00 -2.94 3.59
C PRO A 95 14.25 -2.16 3.97
N GLY A 96 14.17 -0.82 4.00
CA GLY A 96 15.25 -0.01 4.57
C GLY A 96 15.40 -0.28 6.07
N TRP A 97 16.42 -1.03 6.45
CA TRP A 97 16.65 -1.44 7.83
C TRP A 97 17.02 -0.29 8.76
N ASP A 98 17.66 0.73 8.23
CA ASP A 98 18.06 1.96 8.93
C ASP A 98 16.99 3.08 8.83
N SER A 99 15.88 2.83 8.18
CA SER A 99 14.84 3.84 7.97
C SER A 99 14.04 4.09 9.25
N PRO A 100 13.96 5.35 9.72
CA PRO A 100 13.14 5.70 10.88
C PRO A 100 11.64 5.59 10.62
N PHE A 101 11.21 5.54 9.35
CA PHE A 101 9.80 5.51 8.97
C PHE A 101 9.21 4.09 9.01
N ASN A 102 9.91 3.11 8.49
CA ASN A 102 9.40 1.75 8.42
C ASN A 102 10.12 0.75 9.34
N LEU A 103 11.17 1.18 10.05
CA LEU A 103 11.86 0.38 11.08
C LEU A 103 12.23 -1.04 10.59
N GLY A 104 12.70 -1.15 9.36
CA GLY A 104 13.04 -2.43 8.74
C GLY A 104 11.83 -3.30 8.36
N ALA A 105 10.64 -2.75 8.21
CA ALA A 105 9.45 -3.51 7.88
C ALA A 105 8.78 -3.07 6.56
N HIS A 106 8.11 -4.03 5.93
CA HIS A 106 7.17 -3.79 4.84
C HIS A 106 5.80 -4.39 5.17
N CYS A 107 4.73 -3.76 4.68
CA CYS A 107 3.44 -4.44 4.53
C CYS A 107 3.40 -5.20 3.20
N ALA A 108 2.35 -5.99 2.98
CA ALA A 108 2.18 -6.76 1.74
C ALA A 108 2.27 -5.89 0.45
N LYS A 109 1.78 -4.63 0.50
CA LYS A 109 1.88 -3.70 -0.63
C LYS A 109 3.33 -3.27 -0.89
N GLY A 110 4.07 -2.94 0.17
CA GLY A 110 5.49 -2.57 0.08
C GLY A 110 6.35 -3.72 -0.41
N ALA A 111 6.09 -4.93 0.05
CA ALA A 111 6.79 -6.13 -0.41
C ALA A 111 6.56 -6.42 -1.91
N ALA A 112 5.42 -6.00 -2.47
CA ALA A 112 5.07 -6.22 -3.86
C ALA A 112 5.36 -5.01 -4.77
N VAL A 113 6.01 -3.94 -4.27
CA VAL A 113 6.19 -2.71 -5.07
C VAL A 113 7.03 -2.93 -6.33
N ARG A 114 7.97 -3.88 -6.31
CA ARG A 114 8.77 -4.27 -7.48
C ARG A 114 7.90 -4.68 -8.68
N GLU A 115 6.78 -5.36 -8.43
CA GLU A 115 5.87 -5.82 -9.48
C GLU A 115 5.25 -4.67 -10.29
N HIS A 116 5.12 -3.49 -9.68
CA HIS A 116 4.67 -2.29 -10.38
C HIS A 116 5.70 -1.75 -11.38
N ALA A 117 6.99 -1.97 -11.11
CA ALA A 117 8.07 -1.52 -11.98
C ALA A 117 8.38 -2.51 -13.10
N HIS A 118 8.40 -3.80 -12.80
CA HIS A 118 8.91 -4.85 -13.70
C HIS A 118 7.94 -6.03 -13.90
N GLY A 119 6.72 -5.98 -13.35
CA GLY A 119 5.73 -7.04 -13.55
C GLY A 119 5.35 -7.22 -15.02
N GLU A 120 4.97 -8.43 -15.40
CA GLU A 120 4.59 -8.77 -16.78
C GLU A 120 3.46 -7.91 -17.34
N ARG A 121 2.55 -7.46 -16.46
CA ARG A 121 1.40 -6.61 -16.81
C ARG A 121 1.76 -5.13 -16.92
N ARG A 122 3.00 -4.75 -16.66
CA ARG A 122 3.44 -3.36 -16.78
C ARG A 122 3.40 -2.92 -18.24
N LEU A 123 2.68 -1.82 -18.52
CA LEU A 123 2.73 -1.18 -19.84
C LEU A 123 4.12 -0.62 -20.09
N LYS A 124 4.74 -1.03 -21.18
CA LYS A 124 6.10 -0.60 -21.59
C LYS A 124 6.08 0.37 -22.75
N TYR A 125 4.96 0.46 -23.45
CA TYR A 125 4.79 1.25 -24.67
C TYR A 125 3.40 1.90 -24.68
N PRO A 126 3.22 3.04 -25.39
CA PRO A 126 1.91 3.60 -25.62
C PRO A 126 1.02 2.63 -26.39
N MET A 127 -0.25 2.62 -26.05
CA MET A 127 -1.25 1.79 -26.68
C MET A 127 -2.39 2.69 -27.18
N LYS A 128 -2.89 2.42 -28.39
CA LYS A 128 -4.05 3.09 -28.97
C LYS A 128 -5.13 2.06 -29.27
N LEU A 129 -6.37 2.39 -28.96
CA LEU A 129 -7.52 1.55 -29.34
C LEU A 129 -7.83 1.79 -30.82
N VAL A 130 -7.62 0.76 -31.63
CA VAL A 130 -7.91 0.78 -33.08
C VAL A 130 -8.91 -0.34 -33.38
N ASN A 131 -10.07 0.01 -33.89
CA ASN A 131 -11.15 -0.94 -34.22
C ASN A 131 -11.51 -1.91 -33.05
N GLY A 132 -11.44 -1.43 -31.80
CA GLY A 132 -11.75 -2.23 -30.61
C GLY A 132 -10.59 -3.04 -30.04
N GLU A 133 -9.41 -3.01 -30.67
CA GLU A 133 -8.21 -3.69 -30.20
C GLU A 133 -7.12 -2.72 -29.77
N TRP A 134 -6.46 -3.02 -28.62
CA TRP A 134 -5.34 -2.24 -28.12
C TRP A 134 -4.08 -2.54 -28.93
N THR A 135 -3.69 -1.57 -29.75
CA THR A 135 -2.53 -1.65 -30.66
C THR A 135 -1.39 -0.80 -30.11
N ARG A 136 -0.19 -1.37 -30.11
CA ARG A 136 1.04 -0.64 -29.75
C ARG A 136 1.36 0.42 -30.81
N ILE A 137 1.68 1.64 -30.34
CA ILE A 137 2.17 2.73 -31.20
C ILE A 137 3.55 3.22 -30.69
N SER A 138 4.24 4.02 -31.47
CA SER A 138 5.46 4.67 -31.05
C SER A 138 5.19 5.81 -30.05
N TRP A 139 6.19 6.17 -29.25
CA TRP A 139 6.11 7.36 -28.41
C TRP A 139 5.93 8.64 -29.23
N GLN A 140 6.60 8.72 -30.39
CA GLN A 140 6.50 9.88 -31.25
C GLN A 140 5.08 10.05 -31.80
N ASP A 141 4.46 8.97 -32.28
CA ASP A 141 3.07 9.01 -32.76
C ASP A 141 2.11 9.39 -31.65
N ALA A 142 2.29 8.80 -30.44
CA ALA A 142 1.44 9.12 -29.29
C ALA A 142 1.54 10.61 -28.91
N ILE A 143 2.77 11.16 -28.83
CA ILE A 143 2.99 12.56 -28.48
C ILE A 143 2.41 13.49 -29.53
N ASN A 144 2.65 13.20 -30.81
CA ASN A 144 2.13 14.02 -31.91
C ASN A 144 0.62 14.00 -31.94
N GLU A 145 -0.01 12.82 -31.96
CA GLU A 145 -1.46 12.71 -32.02
C GLU A 145 -2.16 13.38 -30.80
N ILE A 146 -1.64 13.17 -29.59
CA ILE A 146 -2.20 13.79 -28.38
C ILE A 146 -2.00 15.31 -28.45
N GLY A 147 -0.79 15.77 -28.81
CA GLY A 147 -0.46 17.18 -28.93
C GLY A 147 -1.34 17.90 -29.95
N ASP A 148 -1.51 17.33 -31.14
CA ASP A 148 -2.34 17.90 -32.21
C ASP A 148 -3.82 17.99 -31.77
N GLN A 149 -4.35 16.94 -31.12
CA GLN A 149 -5.72 16.97 -30.60
C GLN A 149 -5.90 18.01 -29.49
N MET A 150 -4.95 18.09 -28.57
CA MET A 150 -4.98 19.10 -27.51
C MET A 150 -4.93 20.52 -28.10
N LEU A 151 -4.03 20.81 -29.05
CA LEU A 151 -3.94 22.10 -29.71
C LEU A 151 -5.22 22.43 -30.48
N LYS A 152 -5.82 21.48 -31.17
CA LYS A 152 -7.11 21.64 -31.84
C LYS A 152 -8.19 22.05 -30.85
N ILE A 153 -8.36 21.31 -29.74
CA ILE A 153 -9.34 21.60 -28.72
C ILE A 153 -9.10 23.00 -28.11
N ARG A 154 -7.84 23.35 -27.83
CA ARG A 154 -7.49 24.66 -27.30
C ARG A 154 -7.86 25.78 -28.29
N ASN A 155 -7.63 25.61 -29.57
CA ASN A 155 -7.94 26.62 -30.59
C ASN A 155 -9.45 26.78 -30.82
N GLU A 156 -10.21 25.68 -30.72
CA GLU A 156 -11.66 25.67 -30.95
C GLU A 156 -12.47 26.08 -29.71
N SER A 157 -12.02 25.69 -28.53
CA SER A 157 -12.81 25.79 -27.28
C SER A 157 -12.09 26.49 -26.13
N GLY A 158 -10.86 26.96 -26.36
CA GLY A 158 -10.05 27.64 -25.34
C GLY A 158 -9.30 26.70 -24.38
N PRO A 159 -8.35 27.23 -23.60
CA PRO A 159 -7.53 26.42 -22.70
C PRO A 159 -8.31 25.76 -21.56
N ASP A 160 -9.41 26.37 -21.11
CA ASP A 160 -10.24 25.85 -20.02
C ASP A 160 -11.11 24.64 -20.39
N SER A 161 -11.12 24.25 -21.65
CA SER A 161 -11.79 23.03 -22.12
C SER A 161 -11.03 21.74 -21.73
N VAL A 162 -9.80 21.85 -21.24
CA VAL A 162 -8.98 20.73 -20.80
C VAL A 162 -8.89 20.71 -19.27
N TYR A 163 -9.23 19.57 -18.67
CA TYR A 163 -9.10 19.33 -17.23
C TYR A 163 -7.86 18.53 -16.92
N TRP A 164 -7.06 19.00 -15.97
CA TRP A 164 -5.79 18.42 -15.55
C TRP A 164 -5.94 17.73 -14.20
N LEU A 165 -5.93 16.41 -14.20
CA LEU A 165 -6.11 15.62 -12.99
C LEU A 165 -4.79 15.02 -12.52
N GLY A 166 -4.26 15.53 -11.40
CA GLY A 166 -3.06 15.04 -10.74
C GLY A 166 -3.29 13.83 -9.85
N SER A 167 -2.22 13.33 -9.27
CA SER A 167 -2.22 12.14 -8.41
C SER A 167 -1.26 12.26 -7.24
N ALA A 168 -1.63 11.70 -6.08
CA ALA A 168 -0.74 11.53 -4.92
C ALA A 168 0.33 10.42 -5.14
N LYS A 169 0.30 9.73 -6.28
CA LYS A 169 1.25 8.65 -6.61
C LYS A 169 2.36 9.11 -7.57
N SER A 170 2.47 10.41 -7.78
CA SER A 170 3.54 11.04 -8.55
C SER A 170 4.69 11.45 -7.63
N ASN A 171 5.91 11.46 -8.15
CA ASN A 171 7.04 12.10 -7.48
C ASN A 171 6.91 13.63 -7.51
N ASN A 172 7.72 14.33 -6.72
CA ASN A 172 7.66 15.78 -6.60
C ASN A 172 7.98 16.48 -7.93
N GLU A 173 8.96 15.97 -8.66
CA GLU A 173 9.38 16.51 -9.96
C GLU A 173 8.28 16.39 -11.00
N GLY A 174 7.61 15.23 -11.06
CA GLY A 174 6.47 14.99 -11.94
C GLY A 174 5.28 15.87 -11.60
N ALA A 175 4.96 16.05 -10.31
CA ALA A 175 3.88 16.92 -9.86
C ALA A 175 4.16 18.40 -10.19
N TYR A 176 5.41 18.85 -10.01
CA TYR A 176 5.83 20.20 -10.38
C TYR A 176 5.70 20.43 -11.89
N LEU A 177 6.23 19.52 -12.71
CA LEU A 177 6.16 19.62 -14.17
C LEU A 177 4.71 19.60 -14.66
N PHE A 178 3.88 18.75 -14.10
CA PHE A 178 2.44 18.68 -14.39
C PHE A 178 1.75 20.02 -14.14
N ARG A 179 1.94 20.60 -12.95
CA ARG A 179 1.34 21.91 -12.61
C ARG A 179 1.90 23.04 -13.48
N LYS A 180 3.22 23.04 -13.73
CA LYS A 180 3.88 24.01 -14.60
C LYS A 180 3.34 23.94 -16.03
N PHE A 181 3.12 22.73 -16.55
CA PHE A 181 2.59 22.54 -17.88
C PHE A 181 1.13 23.03 -17.97
N ALA A 182 0.28 22.73 -16.99
CA ALA A 182 -1.08 23.25 -16.95
C ALA A 182 -1.12 24.79 -16.89
N ALA A 183 -0.23 25.43 -16.14
CA ALA A 183 -0.10 26.88 -16.10
C ALA A 183 0.37 27.45 -17.44
N TYR A 184 1.33 26.81 -18.09
CA TYR A 184 1.79 27.19 -19.43
C TYR A 184 0.70 26.99 -20.50
N TRP A 185 -0.11 25.96 -20.35
CA TRP A 185 -1.29 25.72 -21.19
C TRP A 185 -2.32 26.85 -21.09
N GLY A 186 -2.39 27.51 -19.95
CA GLY A 186 -3.23 28.69 -19.73
C GLY A 186 -4.56 28.40 -19.03
N THR A 187 -4.61 27.37 -18.17
CA THR A 187 -5.81 27.02 -17.41
C THR A 187 -5.54 26.86 -15.92
N ASN A 188 -6.55 27.13 -15.11
CA ASN A 188 -6.64 26.78 -13.68
C ASN A 188 -7.48 25.53 -13.43
N ASN A 189 -7.96 24.84 -14.45
CA ASN A 189 -8.71 23.59 -14.32
C ASN A 189 -7.79 22.42 -13.98
N VAL A 190 -7.16 22.53 -12.81
CA VAL A 190 -6.23 21.55 -12.24
C VAL A 190 -6.76 21.09 -10.91
N ASP A 191 -6.89 19.79 -10.75
CA ASP A 191 -7.29 19.21 -9.49
C ASP A 191 -6.55 17.89 -9.23
N HIS A 192 -6.88 17.22 -8.14
CA HIS A 192 -6.12 16.12 -7.60
C HIS A 192 -7.07 15.24 -6.78
N GLN A 193 -6.77 13.94 -6.65
CA GLN A 193 -7.64 13.04 -5.90
C GLN A 193 -7.83 13.45 -4.43
N ALA A 194 -6.96 14.28 -3.88
CA ALA A 194 -7.11 14.84 -2.54
C ALA A 194 -8.37 15.71 -2.40
N ARG A 195 -8.95 16.21 -3.51
CA ARG A 195 -10.25 16.91 -3.52
C ARG A 195 -11.34 16.05 -2.87
N ILE A 196 -11.35 14.76 -3.12
CA ILE A 196 -12.35 13.82 -2.59
C ILE A 196 -11.85 13.15 -1.31
N CYS A 197 -10.54 12.94 -1.18
CA CYS A 197 -9.92 12.15 -0.13
C CYS A 197 -9.55 12.99 1.11
N HIS A 198 -8.96 14.16 0.92
CA HIS A 198 -8.37 14.99 1.98
C HIS A 198 -8.95 16.41 2.05
N SER A 199 -9.92 16.76 1.24
CA SER A 199 -10.41 18.15 1.14
C SER A 199 -10.86 18.73 2.47
N THR A 200 -11.53 17.97 3.30
CA THR A 200 -11.98 18.40 4.64
C THR A 200 -10.81 18.67 5.56
N THR A 201 -9.84 17.76 5.62
CA THR A 201 -8.63 17.93 6.43
C THR A 201 -7.75 19.05 5.88
N VAL A 202 -7.55 19.11 4.56
CA VAL A 202 -6.76 20.17 3.92
C VAL A 202 -7.38 21.54 4.19
N ALA A 203 -8.68 21.69 4.01
CA ALA A 203 -9.37 22.95 4.28
C ALA A 203 -9.34 23.33 5.78
N GLY A 204 -9.61 22.36 6.67
CA GLY A 204 -9.60 22.58 8.11
C GLY A 204 -8.21 22.99 8.61
N VAL A 205 -7.18 22.26 8.23
CA VAL A 205 -5.79 22.54 8.64
C VAL A 205 -5.29 23.84 8.03
N ALA A 206 -5.56 24.11 6.73
CA ALA A 206 -5.13 25.32 6.07
C ALA A 206 -5.79 26.57 6.64
N ASN A 207 -7.08 26.51 6.97
CA ASN A 207 -7.78 27.64 7.59
C ASN A 207 -7.32 27.93 9.02
N THR A 208 -6.78 26.92 9.72
CA THR A 208 -6.31 27.08 11.10
C THR A 208 -4.84 27.49 11.14
N TRP A 209 -3.98 26.85 10.32
CA TRP A 209 -2.52 27.01 10.38
C TRP A 209 -1.90 27.55 9.08
N GLY A 210 -2.71 27.87 8.08
CA GLY A 210 -2.27 28.48 6.82
C GLY A 210 -1.77 27.48 5.76
N TYR A 211 -1.59 26.19 6.08
CA TYR A 211 -1.14 25.18 5.15
C TYR A 211 -1.77 23.81 5.44
N GLY A 212 -2.31 23.16 4.41
CA GLY A 212 -3.05 21.91 4.53
C GLY A 212 -2.18 20.66 4.35
N ALA A 213 -1.34 20.36 5.33
CA ALA A 213 -0.48 19.18 5.31
C ALA A 213 -0.40 18.51 6.69
N MET A 214 0.13 17.29 6.74
CA MET A 214 0.47 16.59 7.98
C MET A 214 1.49 17.42 8.77
N THR A 215 1.24 17.64 10.07
CA THR A 215 2.09 18.50 10.92
C THR A 215 3.38 17.82 11.37
N ASN A 216 3.37 16.49 11.50
CA ASN A 216 4.47 15.69 12.01
C ASN A 216 4.76 14.52 11.08
N SER A 217 5.93 13.90 11.20
CA SER A 217 6.23 12.66 10.51
C SER A 217 5.76 11.43 11.30
N TYR A 218 5.66 10.27 10.65
CA TYR A 218 5.16 9.05 11.30
C TYR A 218 6.03 8.59 12.47
N ASN A 219 7.34 8.81 12.41
CA ASN A 219 8.26 8.48 13.49
C ASN A 219 8.05 9.32 14.74
N ASP A 220 7.39 10.49 14.68
CA ASP A 220 7.06 11.26 15.86
C ASP A 220 5.94 10.64 16.70
N ILE A 221 5.12 9.76 16.11
CA ILE A 221 4.01 9.12 16.81
C ILE A 221 4.49 8.33 18.03
N HIS A 222 5.67 7.69 17.96
CA HIS A 222 6.18 6.92 19.10
C HIS A 222 6.62 7.78 20.31
N ASN A 223 6.73 9.09 20.14
CA ASN A 223 7.00 10.02 21.24
C ASN A 223 5.70 10.42 22.00
N SER A 224 4.54 10.03 21.49
CA SER A 224 3.25 10.41 22.08
C SER A 224 3.03 9.76 23.43
N LYS A 225 2.34 10.51 24.33
CA LYS A 225 1.86 10.04 25.62
C LYS A 225 0.38 9.66 25.62
N ALA A 226 -0.34 9.97 24.55
CA ALA A 226 -1.70 9.53 24.23
C ALA A 226 -1.91 9.61 22.73
N ILE A 227 -2.69 8.70 22.17
CA ILE A 227 -3.01 8.65 20.75
C ILE A 227 -4.52 8.60 20.59
N PHE A 228 -5.06 9.59 19.89
CA PHE A 228 -6.47 9.68 19.57
C PHE A 228 -6.68 9.52 18.06
N LEU A 229 -7.42 8.49 17.67
CA LEU A 229 -7.73 8.17 16.28
C LEU A 229 -9.24 8.30 16.08
N ILE A 230 -9.65 9.18 15.17
CA ILE A 230 -11.05 9.38 14.82
C ILE A 230 -11.26 9.12 13.33
N GLY A 231 -12.07 8.10 13.00
CA GLY A 231 -12.38 7.69 11.62
C GLY A 231 -11.19 7.11 10.83
N GLY A 232 -10.03 6.97 11.45
CA GLY A 232 -8.82 6.47 10.81
C GLY A 232 -8.60 4.96 11.05
N ASN A 233 -8.19 4.23 9.99
CA ASN A 233 -7.87 2.81 10.11
C ASN A 233 -6.45 2.51 9.58
N PRO A 234 -5.40 3.02 10.26
CA PRO A 234 -4.01 2.83 9.83
C PRO A 234 -3.58 1.37 9.76
N ALA A 235 -4.11 0.48 10.59
CA ALA A 235 -3.78 -0.95 10.52
C ALA A 235 -4.07 -1.58 9.15
N GLU A 236 -5.04 -1.07 8.39
CA GLU A 236 -5.36 -1.52 7.04
C GLU A 236 -4.78 -0.60 5.96
N ALA A 237 -4.95 0.71 6.10
CA ALA A 237 -4.56 1.69 5.08
C ALA A 237 -3.05 2.01 5.11
N HIS A 238 -2.45 2.05 6.30
CA HIS A 238 -1.06 2.45 6.55
C HIS A 238 -0.37 1.47 7.51
N PRO A 239 -0.29 0.15 7.21
CA PRO A 239 0.00 -0.89 8.22
C PRO A 239 1.30 -0.66 8.99
N VAL A 240 2.33 -0.15 8.32
CA VAL A 240 3.64 0.07 8.96
C VAL A 240 3.60 1.22 9.97
N SER A 241 2.69 2.18 9.85
CA SER A 241 2.53 3.24 10.86
C SER A 241 2.09 2.69 12.22
N LEU A 242 1.46 1.52 12.24
CA LEU A 242 1.06 0.87 13.48
C LEU A 242 2.25 0.51 14.37
N LEU A 243 3.44 0.29 13.78
CA LEU A 243 4.67 0.06 14.56
C LEU A 243 4.98 1.23 15.48
N HIS A 244 4.78 2.47 15.03
CA HIS A 244 5.00 3.67 15.82
C HIS A 244 3.94 3.84 16.91
N ILE A 245 2.68 3.48 16.63
CA ILE A 245 1.58 3.48 17.60
C ILE A 245 1.87 2.46 18.71
N LEU A 246 2.23 1.22 18.33
CA LEU A 246 2.54 0.17 19.30
C LEU A 246 3.80 0.51 20.12
N LYS A 247 4.80 1.14 19.50
CA LYS A 247 6.00 1.60 20.19
C LYS A 247 5.69 2.68 21.22
N ALA A 248 4.76 3.60 20.95
CA ALA A 248 4.28 4.57 21.93
C ALA A 248 3.59 3.89 23.13
N LYS A 249 2.77 2.87 22.88
CA LYS A 249 2.16 2.07 23.94
C LYS A 249 3.22 1.39 24.81
N GLU A 250 4.20 0.76 24.19
CA GLU A 250 5.23 -0.01 24.87
C GLU A 250 6.20 0.89 25.68
N GLN A 251 6.65 2.00 25.10
CA GLN A 251 7.66 2.85 25.69
C GLN A 251 7.12 3.90 26.66
N ASN A 252 5.94 4.45 26.35
CA ASN A 252 5.38 5.59 27.07
C ASN A 252 4.09 5.23 27.84
N ASN A 253 3.63 3.97 27.78
CA ASN A 253 2.30 3.56 28.24
C ASN A 253 1.18 4.46 27.66
N ALA A 254 1.36 4.91 26.43
CA ALA A 254 0.45 5.81 25.77
C ALA A 254 -0.91 5.12 25.48
N PRO A 255 -2.03 5.58 26.08
CA PRO A 255 -3.33 5.04 25.76
C PRO A 255 -3.68 5.35 24.29
N VAL A 256 -4.25 4.35 23.61
CA VAL A 256 -4.76 4.48 22.25
C VAL A 256 -6.27 4.45 22.27
N ILE A 257 -6.88 5.56 21.92
CA ILE A 257 -8.33 5.75 21.87
C ILE A 257 -8.75 5.78 20.41
N VAL A 258 -9.68 4.90 20.02
CA VAL A 258 -10.19 4.83 18.64
C VAL A 258 -11.68 5.11 18.63
N CYS A 259 -12.06 6.16 17.91
CA CYS A 259 -13.44 6.53 17.65
C CYS A 259 -13.79 6.21 16.20
N ASP A 260 -14.66 5.22 15.96
CA ASP A 260 -15.03 4.79 14.61
C ASP A 260 -16.43 4.17 14.62
N PRO A 261 -17.26 4.39 13.62
CA PRO A 261 -18.55 3.69 13.49
C PRO A 261 -18.43 2.17 13.43
N ARG A 262 -17.30 1.67 12.93
CA ARG A 262 -16.98 0.26 12.77
C ARG A 262 -15.81 -0.17 13.67
N PHE A 263 -15.92 -1.32 14.29
CA PHE A 263 -14.79 -1.94 14.99
C PHE A 263 -13.76 -2.43 13.95
N THR A 264 -12.72 -1.62 13.72
CA THR A 264 -11.68 -1.84 12.70
C THR A 264 -10.52 -2.67 13.25
N ARG A 265 -9.59 -3.06 12.36
CA ARG A 265 -8.32 -3.69 12.80
C ARG A 265 -7.49 -2.75 13.67
N THR A 266 -7.59 -1.44 13.48
CA THR A 266 -6.95 -0.45 14.36
C THR A 266 -7.62 -0.44 15.73
N ALA A 267 -8.95 -0.51 15.80
CA ALA A 267 -9.69 -0.58 17.04
C ALA A 267 -9.32 -1.82 17.88
N ALA A 268 -8.92 -2.92 17.23
CA ALA A 268 -8.44 -4.12 17.94
C ALA A 268 -7.15 -3.91 18.74
N HIS A 269 -6.40 -2.85 18.48
CA HIS A 269 -5.18 -2.45 19.21
C HIS A 269 -5.42 -1.30 20.20
N ALA A 270 -6.64 -0.75 20.23
CA ALA A 270 -7.01 0.34 21.13
C ALA A 270 -7.13 -0.13 22.58
N ASP A 271 -6.84 0.77 23.50
CA ASP A 271 -7.15 0.61 24.92
C ASP A 271 -8.61 0.98 25.16
N GLU A 272 -9.11 1.97 24.39
CA GLU A 272 -10.52 2.33 24.39
C GLU A 272 -11.07 2.44 22.95
N TYR A 273 -12.24 1.85 22.73
CA TYR A 273 -12.98 1.96 21.50
C TYR A 273 -14.33 2.65 21.73
N VAL A 274 -14.53 3.77 21.06
CA VAL A 274 -15.76 4.55 21.11
C VAL A 274 -16.51 4.40 19.80
N ARG A 275 -17.65 3.74 19.83
CA ARG A 275 -18.52 3.63 18.68
C ARG A 275 -19.34 4.91 18.53
N MET A 276 -19.13 5.63 17.46
CA MET A 276 -19.88 6.83 17.14
C MET A 276 -20.77 6.62 15.90
N ARG A 277 -21.77 7.47 15.72
CA ARG A 277 -22.56 7.51 14.48
C ARG A 277 -21.79 8.25 13.40
N PRO A 278 -21.85 7.81 12.11
CA PRO A 278 -21.37 8.61 11.01
C PRO A 278 -21.94 10.04 11.06
N GLY A 279 -21.10 11.07 10.90
CA GLY A 279 -21.50 12.47 10.96
C GLY A 279 -21.63 13.07 12.37
N SER A 280 -21.32 12.31 13.43
CA SER A 280 -21.35 12.85 14.81
C SER A 280 -19.97 13.31 15.31
N ASP A 281 -18.97 13.42 14.44
CA ASP A 281 -17.60 13.78 14.78
C ASP A 281 -17.53 15.13 15.50
N VAL A 282 -18.23 16.13 14.98
CA VAL A 282 -18.26 17.48 15.57
C VAL A 282 -18.88 17.44 16.97
N ALA A 283 -19.98 16.72 17.15
CA ALA A 283 -20.64 16.60 18.45
C ALA A 283 -19.73 15.91 19.48
N LEU A 284 -19.01 14.86 19.07
CA LEU A 284 -18.04 14.18 19.93
C LEU A 284 -16.91 15.13 20.35
N ILE A 285 -16.32 15.85 19.40
CA ILE A 285 -15.22 16.78 19.67
C ILE A 285 -15.69 17.92 20.58
N TRP A 286 -16.89 18.48 20.32
CA TRP A 286 -17.46 19.52 21.19
C TRP A 286 -17.74 19.02 22.60
N GLY A 287 -18.21 17.78 22.76
CA GLY A 287 -18.38 17.17 24.07
C GLY A 287 -17.05 17.03 24.83
N ILE A 288 -15.98 16.64 24.15
CA ILE A 288 -14.63 16.58 24.74
C ILE A 288 -14.16 17.99 25.15
N LEU A 289 -14.31 18.98 24.27
CA LEU A 289 -13.92 20.38 24.56
C LEU A 289 -14.73 20.95 25.73
N TRP A 290 -16.05 20.73 25.75
CA TRP A 290 -16.89 21.17 26.85
C TRP A 290 -16.36 20.59 28.19
N HIS A 291 -16.07 19.29 28.22
CA HIS A 291 -15.55 18.65 29.42
C HIS A 291 -14.19 19.22 29.86
N ILE A 292 -13.32 19.57 28.92
CA ILE A 292 -12.02 20.21 29.22
C ILE A 292 -12.21 21.62 29.81
N PHE A 293 -13.20 22.38 29.34
CA PHE A 293 -13.42 23.73 29.83
C PHE A 293 -14.15 23.80 31.17
N GLU A 294 -14.92 22.76 31.51
CA GLU A 294 -15.66 22.71 32.78
C GLU A 294 -14.82 22.11 33.93
N ASN A 295 -13.70 21.46 33.66
CA ASN A 295 -12.81 20.81 34.64
C ASN A 295 -11.36 21.27 34.47
#